data_6a23884080f1ed7edf8e3fa35aa8606e
#
_entry.id   6a23884080f1ed7edf8e3fa35aa8606e
#
_cell.length_a   1.000
_cell.length_b   1.000
_cell.length_c   1.000
_cell.angle_alpha   90.00
_cell.angle_beta   90.00
_cell.angle_gamma   90.00
#
_symmetry.space_group_name_H-M   'P 1'
#
loop_
_entity.id
_entity.type
_entity.pdbx_description
1 polymer ?
#
loop_
_entity_poly.entity_id
_entity_poly.type
_entity_poly.pdbx_seq_one_letter_code
_entity_poly.pdbx_strand_id
1 'polypeptide(L)'
;MKFYKYISYILHPVLTPIVSTLLYFIIIPNHIPEEFAYRVLSIVFVTTYIIPILLLYFLKKVKLIESYHLSSIDERKFPILFFAILSLLLGNLLLKANIINLLALSFFGITLASGIVYILFFGKIKTSLHTLGIGGLIGFIGIISYQYQLNLLLLLIFLFLLFGFIATSRLKLEAHSMNEIFIGFFVGFFTQIIVYVSYTF
;
A
#
# COMPACT_ATOMS: atom_id res chain seq x y z
N MET A 1 -23.96 -6.39 7.25
CA MET A 1 -22.72 -7.15 7.51
C MET A 1 -22.06 -7.69 6.24
N LYS A 2 -22.75 -8.43 5.33
CA LYS A 2 -22.15 -8.99 4.09
C LYS A 2 -21.53 -7.92 3.19
N PHE A 3 -22.20 -6.79 2.94
CA PHE A 3 -21.71 -5.69 2.11
C PHE A 3 -20.33 -5.15 2.56
N TYR A 4 -20.15 -4.89 3.85
CA TYR A 4 -18.88 -4.39 4.38
C TYR A 4 -17.74 -5.42 4.27
N LYS A 5 -18.04 -6.72 4.35
CA LYS A 5 -17.05 -7.77 4.09
C LYS A 5 -16.60 -7.73 2.64
N TYR A 6 -17.51 -7.60 1.67
CA TYR A 6 -17.16 -7.48 0.24
C TYR A 6 -16.27 -6.27 -0.04
N ILE A 7 -16.61 -5.09 0.51
CA ILE A 7 -15.76 -3.89 0.39
C ILE A 7 -14.35 -4.20 0.92
N SER A 8 -14.24 -4.82 2.08
CA SER A 8 -12.95 -5.14 2.70
C SER A 8 -12.13 -6.15 1.90
N TYR A 9 -12.77 -7.06 1.14
CA TYR A 9 -12.06 -8.00 0.25
C TYR A 9 -11.65 -7.36 -1.06
N ILE A 10 -12.53 -6.59 -1.70
CA ILE A 10 -12.25 -5.92 -2.99
C ILE A 10 -11.16 -4.85 -2.82
N LEU A 11 -11.22 -4.09 -1.71
CA LEU A 11 -10.25 -3.04 -1.40
C LEU A 11 -9.18 -3.52 -0.42
N HIS A 12 -8.72 -4.77 -0.60
CA HIS A 12 -7.69 -5.34 0.27
C HIS A 12 -6.35 -4.65 0.05
N PRO A 13 -5.59 -4.31 1.12
CA PRO A 13 -4.35 -3.54 1.03
C PRO A 13 -3.27 -4.16 0.14
N VAL A 14 -3.29 -5.48 -0.01
CA VAL A 14 -2.38 -6.23 -0.91
C VAL A 14 -2.55 -5.82 -2.39
N LEU A 15 -3.73 -5.33 -2.78
CA LEU A 15 -3.99 -4.86 -4.14
C LEU A 15 -3.48 -3.43 -4.38
N THR A 16 -3.26 -2.64 -3.34
CA THR A 16 -2.90 -1.23 -3.47
C THR A 16 -1.62 -0.99 -4.30
N PRO A 17 -0.51 -1.74 -4.13
CA PRO A 17 0.69 -1.54 -4.95
C PRO A 17 0.46 -1.82 -6.43
N ILE A 18 -0.38 -2.82 -6.75
CA ILE A 18 -0.73 -3.17 -8.13
C ILE A 18 -1.56 -2.05 -8.75
N VAL A 19 -2.57 -1.57 -8.02
CA VAL A 19 -3.42 -0.45 -8.45
C VAL A 19 -2.60 0.83 -8.64
N SER A 20 -1.68 1.11 -7.70
CA SER A 20 -0.75 2.26 -7.81
C SER A 20 0.11 2.17 -9.08
N THR A 21 0.66 1.00 -9.37
CA THR A 21 1.49 0.76 -10.55
C THR A 21 0.69 0.88 -11.85
N LEU A 22 -0.52 0.32 -11.86
CA LEU A 22 -1.42 0.42 -13.02
C LEU A 22 -1.79 1.88 -13.30
N LEU A 23 -2.23 2.61 -12.27
CA LEU A 23 -2.58 4.04 -12.39
C LEU A 23 -1.36 4.87 -12.82
N TYR A 24 -0.16 4.55 -12.32
CA TYR A 24 1.07 5.20 -12.75
C TYR A 24 1.23 5.12 -14.26
N PHE A 25 1.18 3.92 -14.86
CA PHE A 25 1.36 3.74 -16.30
C PHE A 25 0.23 4.34 -17.15
N ILE A 26 -0.98 4.44 -16.61
CA ILE A 26 -2.12 5.07 -17.33
C ILE A 26 -2.02 6.61 -17.31
N ILE A 27 -1.52 7.18 -16.21
CA ILE A 27 -1.63 8.63 -15.96
C ILE A 27 -0.42 9.39 -16.46
N ILE A 28 0.81 8.81 -16.37
CA ILE A 28 2.01 9.57 -16.72
C ILE A 28 2.04 9.93 -18.20
N PRO A 29 2.47 11.16 -18.56
CA PRO A 29 2.51 11.61 -19.94
C PRO A 29 3.66 11.00 -20.75
N ASN A 30 4.63 10.39 -20.08
CA ASN A 30 5.80 9.82 -20.74
C ASN A 30 5.44 8.51 -21.44
N HIS A 31 5.88 8.38 -22.70
CA HIS A 31 5.69 7.13 -23.42
C HIS A 31 6.62 6.03 -22.84
N ILE A 32 6.03 5.05 -22.20
CA ILE A 32 6.72 3.85 -21.74
C ILE A 32 6.30 2.69 -22.65
N PRO A 33 7.24 1.90 -23.21
CA PRO A 33 6.88 0.75 -24.01
C PRO A 33 5.97 -0.21 -23.25
N GLU A 34 4.89 -0.63 -23.88
CA GLU A 34 3.88 -1.52 -23.24
C GLU A 34 4.51 -2.80 -22.68
N GLU A 35 5.44 -3.38 -23.43
CA GLU A 35 6.15 -4.58 -22.99
C GLU A 35 6.92 -4.38 -21.67
N PHE A 36 7.53 -3.18 -21.50
CA PHE A 36 8.20 -2.83 -20.26
C PHE A 36 7.18 -2.62 -19.11
N ALA A 37 6.06 -1.94 -19.39
CA ALA A 37 5.00 -1.74 -18.40
C ALA A 37 4.40 -3.07 -17.92
N TYR A 38 4.14 -4.03 -18.84
CA TYR A 38 3.66 -5.37 -18.48
C TYR A 38 4.68 -6.15 -17.66
N ARG A 39 5.98 -6.06 -17.97
CA ARG A 39 7.02 -6.71 -17.14
C ARG A 39 7.05 -6.14 -15.72
N VAL A 40 6.98 -4.82 -15.58
CA VAL A 40 6.95 -4.17 -14.27
C VAL A 40 5.69 -4.56 -13.49
N LEU A 41 4.51 -4.50 -14.12
CA LEU A 41 3.25 -4.94 -13.51
C LEU A 41 3.32 -6.40 -13.04
N SER A 42 3.91 -7.28 -13.86
CA SER A 42 4.08 -8.70 -13.51
C SER A 42 5.00 -8.88 -12.29
N ILE A 43 6.13 -8.18 -12.25
CA ILE A 43 7.05 -8.22 -11.11
C ILE A 43 6.37 -7.69 -9.86
N VAL A 44 5.67 -6.56 -9.95
CA VAL A 44 4.90 -5.98 -8.84
C VAL A 44 3.84 -6.97 -8.36
N PHE A 45 3.06 -7.55 -9.28
CA PHE A 45 2.02 -8.52 -8.93
C PHE A 45 2.60 -9.74 -8.19
N VAL A 46 3.67 -10.33 -8.71
CA VAL A 46 4.31 -11.48 -8.05
C VAL A 46 4.84 -11.09 -6.67
N THR A 47 5.55 -9.96 -6.58
CA THR A 47 6.24 -9.57 -5.35
C THR A 47 5.26 -9.10 -4.26
N THR A 48 4.21 -8.35 -4.62
CA THR A 48 3.32 -7.73 -3.63
C THR A 48 2.01 -8.48 -3.40
N TYR A 49 1.67 -9.43 -4.26
CA TYR A 49 0.45 -10.23 -4.14
C TYR A 49 0.73 -11.72 -3.96
N ILE A 50 1.40 -12.36 -4.92
CA ILE A 50 1.61 -13.81 -4.89
C ILE A 50 2.51 -14.21 -3.70
N ILE A 51 3.68 -13.61 -3.56
CA ILE A 51 4.63 -13.96 -2.50
C ILE A 51 4.02 -13.75 -1.09
N PRO A 52 3.38 -12.60 -0.76
CA PRO A 52 2.73 -12.44 0.54
C PRO A 52 1.60 -13.44 0.81
N ILE A 53 0.79 -13.79 -0.19
CA ILE A 53 -0.27 -14.80 -0.02
C ILE A 53 0.34 -16.18 0.28
N LEU A 54 1.37 -16.58 -0.46
CA LEU A 54 2.08 -17.84 -0.22
C LEU A 54 2.71 -17.84 1.18
N LEU A 55 3.28 -16.72 1.61
CA LEU A 55 3.79 -16.57 2.98
C LEU A 55 2.69 -16.82 4.01
N LEU A 56 1.54 -16.15 3.89
CA LEU A 56 0.43 -16.31 4.83
C LEU A 56 -0.09 -17.76 4.84
N TYR A 57 -0.17 -18.39 3.67
CA TYR A 57 -0.53 -19.80 3.56
C TYR A 57 0.46 -20.69 4.34
N PHE A 58 1.76 -20.46 4.15
CA PHE A 58 2.82 -21.19 4.86
C PHE A 58 2.75 -20.96 6.38
N LEU A 59 2.65 -19.69 6.83
CA LEU A 59 2.54 -19.37 8.26
C LEU A 59 1.34 -20.03 8.93
N LYS A 60 0.20 -20.10 8.22
CA LYS A 60 -0.97 -20.81 8.73
C LYS A 60 -0.76 -22.32 8.80
N LYS A 61 -0.10 -22.90 7.80
CA LYS A 61 0.21 -24.34 7.76
C LYS A 61 1.12 -24.76 8.91
N VAL A 62 2.10 -23.93 9.27
CA VAL A 62 3.00 -24.17 10.42
C VAL A 62 2.43 -23.67 11.76
N LYS A 63 1.17 -23.22 11.79
CA LYS A 63 0.44 -22.75 13.00
C LYS A 63 1.07 -21.52 13.67
N LEU A 64 1.81 -20.70 12.95
CA LEU A 64 2.33 -19.42 13.43
C LEU A 64 1.28 -18.31 13.38
N ILE A 65 0.21 -18.46 12.63
CA ILE A 65 -0.98 -17.61 12.60
C ILE A 65 -2.23 -18.47 12.69
N GLU A 66 -3.25 -17.98 13.39
CA GLU A 66 -4.53 -18.68 13.53
C GLU A 66 -5.43 -18.49 12.30
N SER A 67 -5.42 -17.29 11.76
CA SER A 67 -6.25 -16.93 10.59
C SER A 67 -5.55 -15.98 9.63
N TYR A 68 -5.99 -15.98 8.38
CA TYR A 68 -5.52 -15.01 7.37
C TYR A 68 -5.89 -13.55 7.68
N HIS A 69 -6.76 -13.31 8.68
CA HIS A 69 -7.15 -11.96 9.10
C HIS A 69 -6.13 -11.30 10.01
N LEU A 70 -5.14 -12.07 10.54
CA LEU A 70 -4.09 -11.56 11.42
C LEU A 70 -4.68 -10.68 12.53
N SER A 71 -5.50 -11.30 13.41
CA SER A 71 -6.31 -10.57 14.39
C SER A 71 -5.48 -9.91 15.48
N SER A 72 -4.38 -10.53 15.89
CA SER A 72 -3.45 -10.01 16.90
C SER A 72 -2.30 -9.21 16.29
N ILE A 73 -1.68 -8.36 17.10
CA ILE A 73 -0.47 -7.61 16.71
C ILE A 73 0.69 -8.57 16.45
N ASP A 74 0.83 -9.62 17.26
CA ASP A 74 1.95 -10.55 17.14
C ASP A 74 1.91 -11.33 15.84
N GLU A 75 0.72 -11.74 15.37
CA GLU A 75 0.56 -12.36 14.06
C GLU A 75 0.93 -11.43 12.89
N ARG A 76 0.84 -10.09 13.07
CA ARG A 76 1.12 -9.08 12.04
C ARG A 76 2.60 -8.74 11.91
N LYS A 77 3.39 -8.88 12.96
CA LYS A 77 4.80 -8.44 13.01
C LYS A 77 5.62 -9.01 11.87
N PHE A 78 5.63 -10.33 11.73
CA PHE A 78 6.43 -10.99 10.70
C PHE A 78 5.95 -10.68 9.28
N PRO A 79 4.66 -10.80 8.93
CA PRO A 79 4.16 -10.46 7.60
C PRO A 79 4.45 -8.99 7.19
N ILE A 80 4.33 -8.03 8.12
CA ILE A 80 4.59 -6.61 7.82
C ILE A 80 6.08 -6.35 7.59
N LEU A 81 6.95 -6.93 8.43
CA LEU A 81 8.40 -6.81 8.24
C LEU A 81 8.83 -7.43 6.91
N PHE A 82 8.31 -8.61 6.59
CA PHE A 82 8.58 -9.28 5.33
C PHE A 82 8.12 -8.44 4.13
N PHE A 83 6.91 -7.85 4.21
CA PHE A 83 6.39 -6.98 3.17
C PHE A 83 7.21 -5.69 3.02
N ALA A 84 7.71 -5.12 4.12
CA ALA A 84 8.63 -3.98 4.08
C ALA A 84 9.92 -4.31 3.33
N ILE A 85 10.52 -5.48 3.62
CA ILE A 85 11.73 -5.94 2.93
C ILE A 85 11.47 -6.16 1.43
N LEU A 86 10.37 -6.81 1.06
CA LEU A 86 10.00 -7.00 -0.34
C LEU A 86 9.80 -5.66 -1.06
N SER A 87 9.13 -4.70 -0.42
CA SER A 87 8.91 -3.37 -0.99
C SER A 87 10.22 -2.61 -1.16
N LEU A 88 11.15 -2.72 -0.21
CA LEU A 88 12.49 -2.13 -0.31
C LEU A 88 13.28 -2.71 -1.49
N LEU A 89 13.30 -4.03 -1.62
CA LEU A 89 13.99 -4.72 -2.73
C LEU A 89 13.39 -4.34 -4.07
N LEU A 90 12.05 -4.28 -4.15
CA LEU A 90 11.34 -3.89 -5.36
C LEU A 90 11.60 -2.42 -5.72
N GLY A 91 11.57 -1.50 -4.75
CA GLY A 91 11.93 -0.10 -4.97
C GLY A 91 13.36 0.05 -5.53
N ASN A 92 14.34 -0.67 -4.95
CA ASN A 92 15.72 -0.67 -5.45
C ASN A 92 15.83 -1.25 -6.87
N LEU A 93 15.07 -2.32 -7.16
CA LEU A 93 15.05 -2.92 -8.51
C LEU A 93 14.50 -1.93 -9.54
N LEU A 94 13.38 -1.27 -9.23
CA LEU A 94 12.73 -0.31 -10.13
C LEU A 94 13.57 0.96 -10.30
N LEU A 95 14.26 1.41 -9.26
CA LEU A 95 15.13 2.59 -9.34
C LEU A 95 16.29 2.38 -10.34
N LYS A 96 16.83 1.16 -10.43
CA LYS A 96 17.88 0.82 -11.40
C LYS A 96 17.45 0.95 -12.87
N ALA A 97 16.15 0.92 -13.13
CA ALA A 97 15.62 1.10 -14.49
C ALA A 97 15.68 2.55 -15.00
N ASN A 98 15.86 3.54 -14.11
CA ASN A 98 16.01 4.99 -14.40
C ASN A 98 14.86 5.66 -15.20
N ILE A 99 13.82 4.91 -15.57
CA ILE A 99 12.69 5.40 -16.38
C ILE A 99 11.46 5.64 -15.51
N ILE A 100 11.39 4.94 -14.37
CA ILE A 100 10.22 4.89 -13.48
C ILE A 100 10.57 5.27 -12.04
N ASN A 101 11.46 6.24 -11.87
CA ASN A 101 11.97 6.64 -10.55
C ASN A 101 10.85 7.00 -9.58
N LEU A 102 9.81 7.72 -10.04
CA LEU A 102 8.68 8.09 -9.18
C LEU A 102 7.91 6.85 -8.67
N LEU A 103 7.74 5.83 -9.52
CA LEU A 103 7.16 4.56 -9.10
C LEU A 103 8.06 3.84 -8.08
N ALA A 104 9.39 3.85 -8.29
CA ALA A 104 10.33 3.28 -7.33
C ALA A 104 10.24 3.98 -5.95
N LEU A 105 10.12 5.31 -5.94
CA LEU A 105 9.93 6.10 -4.72
C LEU A 105 8.65 5.71 -3.97
N SER A 106 7.57 5.38 -4.69
CA SER A 106 6.34 4.90 -4.05
C SER A 106 6.56 3.63 -3.24
N PHE A 107 7.41 2.72 -3.70
CA PHE A 107 7.76 1.50 -2.96
C PHE A 107 8.65 1.78 -1.74
N PHE A 108 9.52 2.78 -1.80
CA PHE A 108 10.23 3.25 -0.60
C PHE A 108 9.27 3.90 0.40
N GLY A 109 8.23 4.62 -0.07
CA GLY A 109 7.14 5.12 0.76
C GLY A 109 6.38 3.98 1.47
N ILE A 110 6.07 2.90 0.76
CA ILE A 110 5.45 1.69 1.32
C ILE A 110 6.38 1.04 2.36
N THR A 111 7.69 0.98 2.07
CA THR A 111 8.70 0.45 3.00
C THR A 111 8.71 1.26 4.30
N LEU A 112 8.79 2.58 4.20
CA LEU A 112 8.79 3.48 5.35
C LEU A 112 7.48 3.37 6.15
N ALA A 113 6.32 3.33 5.47
CA ALA A 113 5.03 3.14 6.10
C ALA A 113 4.96 1.83 6.90
N SER A 114 5.41 0.72 6.28
CA SER A 114 5.44 -0.59 6.93
C SER A 114 6.40 -0.61 8.12
N GLY A 115 7.55 0.06 8.01
CA GLY A 115 8.51 0.22 9.10
C GLY A 115 7.93 0.99 10.28
N ILE A 116 7.23 2.12 10.02
CA ILE A 116 6.54 2.89 11.07
C ILE A 116 5.46 2.03 11.74
N VAL A 117 4.64 1.31 10.97
CA VAL A 117 3.62 0.40 11.53
C VAL A 117 4.26 -0.69 12.38
N TYR A 118 5.39 -1.25 11.94
CA TYR A 118 6.13 -2.24 12.73
C TYR A 118 6.61 -1.67 14.08
N ILE A 119 7.10 -0.42 14.09
CA ILE A 119 7.50 0.27 15.32
C ILE A 119 6.29 0.52 16.23
N LEU A 120 5.14 0.94 15.68
CA LEU A 120 3.91 1.17 16.44
C LEU A 120 3.41 -0.10 17.15
N PHE A 121 3.70 -1.29 16.64
CA PHE A 121 3.37 -2.55 17.29
C PHE A 121 4.08 -2.76 18.63
N PHE A 122 5.28 -2.22 18.83
CA PHE A 122 5.95 -2.24 20.15
C PHE A 122 5.22 -1.38 21.17
N GLY A 123 4.59 -0.29 20.72
CA GLY A 123 3.69 0.53 21.54
C GLY A 123 2.27 -0.03 21.68
N LYS A 124 2.01 -1.27 21.22
CA LYS A 124 0.69 -1.92 21.20
C LYS A 124 -0.37 -1.13 20.41
N ILE A 125 0.05 -0.27 19.48
CA ILE A 125 -0.83 0.49 18.61
C ILE A 125 -1.10 -0.34 17.36
N LYS A 126 -2.34 -0.81 17.25
CA LYS A 126 -2.83 -1.55 16.08
C LYS A 126 -3.30 -0.55 15.03
N THR A 127 -2.69 -0.57 13.83
CA THR A 127 -3.08 0.31 12.72
C THR A 127 -3.89 -0.45 11.67
N SER A 128 -4.75 0.26 10.94
CA SER A 128 -5.50 -0.31 9.82
C SER A 128 -4.67 -0.34 8.55
N LEU A 129 -4.27 -1.52 8.09
CA LEU A 129 -3.51 -1.67 6.85
C LEU A 129 -4.31 -1.29 5.60
N HIS A 130 -5.64 -1.41 5.63
CA HIS A 130 -6.52 -0.96 4.55
C HIS A 130 -6.45 0.55 4.36
N THR A 131 -6.50 1.30 5.46
CA THR A 131 -6.40 2.77 5.40
C THR A 131 -4.97 3.24 5.16
N LEU A 132 -3.96 2.47 5.59
CA LEU A 132 -2.56 2.68 5.22
C LEU A 132 -2.37 2.62 3.69
N GLY A 133 -2.91 1.58 3.06
CA GLY A 133 -2.82 1.40 1.61
C GLY A 133 -3.48 2.53 0.84
N ILE A 134 -4.75 2.85 1.15
CA ILE A 134 -5.46 3.93 0.43
C ILE A 134 -4.85 5.31 0.71
N GLY A 135 -4.35 5.57 1.93
CA GLY A 135 -3.61 6.79 2.25
C GLY A 135 -2.33 6.91 1.42
N GLY A 136 -1.57 5.82 1.29
CA GLY A 136 -0.39 5.76 0.43
C GLY A 136 -0.74 5.99 -1.05
N LEU A 137 -1.80 5.38 -1.55
CA LEU A 137 -2.26 5.59 -2.92
C LEU A 137 -2.64 7.07 -3.17
N ILE A 138 -3.40 7.69 -2.27
CA ILE A 138 -3.77 9.11 -2.38
C ILE A 138 -2.53 10.01 -2.36
N GLY A 139 -1.59 9.77 -1.45
CA GLY A 139 -0.32 10.49 -1.41
C GLY A 139 0.48 10.37 -2.70
N PHE A 140 0.60 9.15 -3.24
CA PHE A 140 1.31 8.89 -4.49
C PHE A 140 0.64 9.57 -5.70
N ILE A 141 -0.69 9.48 -5.84
CA ILE A 141 -1.42 10.18 -6.92
C ILE A 141 -1.30 11.70 -6.79
N GLY A 142 -1.31 12.24 -5.56
CA GLY A 142 -1.03 13.65 -5.31
C GLY A 142 0.36 14.07 -5.78
N ILE A 143 1.38 13.24 -5.57
CA ILE A 143 2.75 13.47 -6.05
C ILE A 143 2.80 13.42 -7.59
N ILE A 144 2.15 12.45 -8.23
CA ILE A 144 2.05 12.38 -9.70
C ILE A 144 1.40 13.66 -10.26
N SER A 145 0.29 14.10 -9.65
CA SER A 145 -0.40 15.34 -10.03
C SER A 145 0.54 16.55 -9.96
N TYR A 146 1.29 16.67 -8.87
CA TYR A 146 2.25 17.74 -8.65
C TYR A 146 3.44 17.66 -9.63
N GLN A 147 4.08 16.50 -9.75
CA GLN A 147 5.29 16.31 -10.55
C GLN A 147 5.07 16.54 -12.05
N TYR A 148 3.92 16.08 -12.56
CA TYR A 148 3.59 16.19 -13.99
C TYR A 148 2.62 17.34 -14.31
N GLN A 149 2.25 18.17 -13.31
CA GLN A 149 1.30 19.28 -13.44
C GLN A 149 -0.04 18.84 -14.06
N LEU A 150 -0.51 17.64 -13.68
CA LEU A 150 -1.76 17.06 -14.17
C LEU A 150 -2.92 17.38 -13.23
N ASN A 151 -4.07 17.73 -13.79
CA ASN A 151 -5.29 17.88 -13.00
C ASN A 151 -5.93 16.54 -12.70
N LEU A 152 -5.56 15.94 -11.57
CA LEU A 152 -6.09 14.67 -11.08
C LEU A 152 -7.15 14.83 -9.97
N LEU A 153 -7.76 16.03 -9.87
CA LEU A 153 -8.72 16.34 -8.79
C LEU A 153 -9.87 15.34 -8.72
N LEU A 154 -10.48 14.98 -9.84
CA LEU A 154 -11.58 14.02 -9.86
C LEU A 154 -11.15 12.63 -9.36
N LEU A 155 -9.97 12.18 -9.73
CA LEU A 155 -9.42 10.92 -9.25
C LEU A 155 -9.14 10.98 -7.74
N LEU A 156 -8.58 12.07 -7.25
CA LEU A 156 -8.35 12.26 -5.81
C LEU A 156 -9.66 12.26 -5.02
N ILE A 157 -10.69 12.97 -5.49
CA ILE A 157 -12.04 12.95 -4.89
C ILE A 157 -12.56 11.51 -4.82
N PHE A 158 -12.46 10.76 -5.91
CA PHE A 158 -12.90 9.36 -5.95
C PHE A 158 -12.14 8.49 -4.93
N LEU A 159 -10.82 8.65 -4.82
CA LEU A 159 -10.00 7.91 -3.84
C LEU A 159 -10.35 8.29 -2.39
N PHE A 160 -10.67 9.56 -2.11
CA PHE A 160 -11.17 9.97 -0.79
C PHE A 160 -12.54 9.37 -0.47
N LEU A 161 -13.43 9.24 -1.45
CA LEU A 161 -14.70 8.52 -1.27
C LEU A 161 -14.45 7.03 -0.97
N LEU A 162 -13.52 6.39 -1.67
CA LEU A 162 -13.12 5.01 -1.37
C LEU A 162 -12.53 4.87 0.03
N PHE A 163 -11.72 5.83 0.49
CA PHE A 163 -11.26 5.87 1.88
C PHE A 163 -12.44 5.89 2.86
N GLY A 164 -13.46 6.71 2.61
CA GLY A 164 -14.68 6.75 3.43
C GLY A 164 -15.39 5.40 3.49
N PHE A 165 -15.54 4.70 2.35
CA PHE A 165 -16.12 3.35 2.30
C PHE A 165 -15.28 2.33 3.06
N ILE A 166 -13.93 2.36 2.90
CA ILE A 166 -13.01 1.50 3.64
C ILE A 166 -13.13 1.77 5.14
N ALA A 167 -13.03 3.03 5.57
CA ALA A 167 -13.11 3.41 6.97
C ALA A 167 -14.42 2.93 7.62
N THR A 168 -15.55 3.20 6.97
CA THR A 168 -16.87 2.73 7.42
C THR A 168 -16.93 1.20 7.51
N SER A 169 -16.37 0.50 6.52
CA SER A 169 -16.30 -0.96 6.51
C SER A 169 -15.52 -1.48 7.73
N ARG A 170 -14.35 -0.89 8.03
CA ARG A 170 -13.51 -1.33 9.16
C ARG A 170 -14.16 -1.07 10.51
N LEU A 171 -14.91 0.03 10.64
CA LEU A 171 -15.69 0.34 11.84
C LEU A 171 -16.87 -0.62 12.03
N LYS A 172 -17.68 -0.81 10.96
CA LYS A 172 -18.86 -1.70 11.02
C LYS A 172 -18.52 -3.17 11.23
N LEU A 173 -17.33 -3.60 10.85
CA LEU A 173 -16.80 -4.93 11.10
C LEU A 173 -16.09 -5.04 12.47
N GLU A 174 -16.08 -3.96 13.26
CA GLU A 174 -15.39 -3.88 14.58
C GLU A 174 -13.91 -4.31 14.52
N ALA A 175 -13.31 -4.17 13.33
CA ALA A 175 -11.94 -4.61 13.08
C ALA A 175 -10.92 -3.58 13.55
N HIS A 176 -11.31 -2.31 13.59
CA HIS A 176 -10.46 -1.16 13.97
C HIS A 176 -11.27 -0.05 14.61
N SER A 177 -10.63 0.70 15.52
CA SER A 177 -11.13 1.97 16.07
C SER A 177 -10.89 3.14 15.10
N MET A 178 -11.56 4.28 15.32
CA MET A 178 -11.32 5.51 14.55
C MET A 178 -9.86 5.93 14.56
N ASN A 179 -9.21 5.90 15.72
CA ASN A 179 -7.80 6.27 15.84
C ASN A 179 -6.88 5.39 14.99
N GLU A 180 -7.10 4.07 15.01
CA GLU A 180 -6.34 3.11 14.19
C GLU A 180 -6.51 3.34 12.69
N ILE A 181 -7.70 3.80 12.28
CA ILE A 181 -8.03 4.15 10.89
C ILE A 181 -7.28 5.41 10.47
N PHE A 182 -7.35 6.48 11.26
CA PHE A 182 -6.67 7.74 10.93
C PHE A 182 -5.16 7.61 11.01
N ILE A 183 -4.62 6.91 12.01
CA ILE A 183 -3.17 6.64 12.10
C ILE A 183 -2.72 5.92 10.83
N GLY A 184 -3.43 4.86 10.42
CA GLY A 184 -3.10 4.13 9.19
C GLY A 184 -3.12 5.04 7.97
N PHE A 185 -4.18 5.84 7.79
CA PHE A 185 -4.31 6.75 6.66
C PHE A 185 -3.16 7.77 6.60
N PHE A 186 -2.91 8.48 7.68
CA PHE A 186 -1.89 9.52 7.70
C PHE A 186 -0.46 8.97 7.58
N VAL A 187 -0.17 7.82 8.19
CA VAL A 187 1.12 7.16 8.00
C VAL A 187 1.31 6.80 6.52
N GLY A 188 0.32 6.19 5.87
CA GLY A 188 0.40 5.87 4.45
C GLY A 188 0.59 7.11 3.58
N PHE A 189 -0.19 8.17 3.83
CA PHE A 189 -0.16 9.40 3.07
C PHE A 189 1.17 10.16 3.21
N PHE A 190 1.59 10.44 4.44
CA PHE A 190 2.78 11.25 4.68
C PHE A 190 4.08 10.55 4.33
N THR A 191 4.16 9.22 4.43
CA THR A 191 5.39 8.51 4.03
C THR A 191 5.69 8.63 2.55
N GLN A 192 4.68 8.71 1.68
CA GLN A 192 4.89 8.99 0.26
C GLN A 192 5.52 10.38 0.07
N ILE A 193 4.97 11.40 0.73
CA ILE A 193 5.46 12.78 0.64
C ILE A 193 6.89 12.88 1.18
N ILE A 194 7.16 12.29 2.36
CA ILE A 194 8.48 12.32 3.00
C ILE A 194 9.53 11.72 2.06
N VAL A 195 9.28 10.55 1.50
CA VAL A 195 10.24 9.89 0.60
C VAL A 195 10.43 10.72 -0.67
N TYR A 196 9.37 11.25 -1.26
CA TYR A 196 9.46 12.08 -2.46
C TYR A 196 10.30 13.34 -2.19
N VAL A 197 10.01 14.08 -1.11
CA VAL A 197 10.75 15.31 -0.74
C VAL A 197 12.21 14.99 -0.44
N SER A 198 12.50 13.92 0.32
CA SER A 198 13.87 13.53 0.66
C SER A 198 14.72 13.11 -0.54
N TYR A 199 14.08 12.72 -1.65
CA TYR A 199 14.78 12.34 -2.88
C TYR A 199 14.98 13.51 -3.83
N THR A 200 14.08 14.49 -3.81
CA THR A 200 14.09 15.62 -4.77
C THR A 200 14.83 16.86 -4.26
N PHE A 201 15.01 16.98 -2.94
CA PHE A 201 15.71 18.08 -2.28
C PHE A 201 16.84 17.58 -1.38
#